data_bace8107fdb0cffc4e17f5a51e594364
#
_entry.id   bace8107fdb0cffc4e17f5a51e594364
#
_cell.length_a   1.000
_cell.length_b   1.000
_cell.length_c   1.000
_cell.angle_alpha   90.00
_cell.angle_beta   90.00
_cell.angle_gamma   90.00
#
_symmetry.space_group_name_H-M   'P 1'
#
loop_
_entity.id
_entity.type
_entity.pdbx_description
1 polymer ?
#
loop_
_entity_poly.entity_id
_entity_poly.type
_entity_poly.pdbx_seq_one_letter_code
_entity_poly.pdbx_strand_id
1 'polypeptide(L)'
;MNIDLKEQAHGEIERIFRILLPQNGLAVREEQIALCHAMLDTLLHNKIALCDAGVGIGKTYAYLTACILLKKFYPSGPAGSQPVVVSTSSVALQDAIIGEYIPFLSRIFLENHIIPKPIRAMVRKGKERFVCDARLAQRLEAVKGKNKNEEQRKALFSLQSNYDLDAVTGLSGFDRRQVCVPKVCEKTCRLRNSCRYHQYLKEARSAEIFVQICNHNYLLADAAHRLQELRPLLNDYRALVIDEAHKLPDAARQMYGQSLSAEDFHELCSLLTKEKYILAAQNLREKFRALMGALCRGELLEEAQRTAFVLTAEREAALRDCLSLLRVLQKQLAPHLPRWILHRLGTTEQALNLFFTGDRRYILYIQYDRTGSPSLCAASRQMPEQLNRALWRNNIPAILTSGTLMAGGSFHRTRQRMGLSSTQRLEDFIAESPFNYRENCILYIPGDLPKTPMGSEMEAKCLAEQICRLVDATHGHTLVLFTSYSLMGAVYNQVKGRMVFPLMEVW
;
A
#
# COMPACT_ATOMS: atom_id res chain seq x y z
N MET A 1 -36.11 7.00 3.56
CA MET A 1 -35.67 5.68 3.03
C MET A 1 -36.91 4.81 2.91
N ASN A 2 -37.12 4.14 1.79
CA ASN A 2 -38.28 3.26 1.60
C ASN A 2 -38.04 1.99 2.43
N ILE A 3 -38.91 1.73 3.43
CA ILE A 3 -38.77 0.59 4.37
C ILE A 3 -38.84 -0.73 3.63
N ASP A 4 -39.68 -0.85 2.65
CA ASP A 4 -39.87 -2.06 1.82
C ASP A 4 -38.57 -2.42 1.05
N LEU A 5 -37.86 -1.44 0.46
CA LEU A 5 -36.59 -1.69 -0.23
C LEU A 5 -35.47 -2.14 0.72
N LYS A 6 -35.48 -1.65 1.95
CA LYS A 6 -34.51 -2.07 2.95
C LYS A 6 -34.75 -3.53 3.36
N GLU A 7 -35.99 -3.90 3.65
CA GLU A 7 -36.35 -5.28 3.99
C GLU A 7 -36.02 -6.24 2.84
N GLN A 8 -36.30 -5.87 1.60
CA GLN A 8 -35.93 -6.65 0.42
C GLN A 8 -34.42 -6.83 0.31
N ALA A 9 -33.62 -5.80 0.56
CA ALA A 9 -32.16 -5.89 0.50
C ALA A 9 -31.60 -6.81 1.59
N HIS A 10 -32.16 -6.76 2.80
CA HIS A 10 -31.79 -7.66 3.88
C HIS A 10 -32.25 -9.09 3.62
N GLY A 11 -33.45 -9.29 3.05
CA GLY A 11 -33.91 -10.62 2.61
C GLY A 11 -33.02 -11.23 1.53
N GLU A 12 -32.46 -10.40 0.63
CA GLU A 12 -31.54 -10.89 -0.37
C GLU A 12 -30.19 -11.33 0.25
N ILE A 13 -29.71 -10.68 1.34
CA ILE A 13 -28.54 -11.13 2.10
C ILE A 13 -28.76 -12.55 2.63
N GLU A 14 -29.90 -12.78 3.31
CA GLU A 14 -30.25 -14.12 3.82
C GLU A 14 -30.27 -15.18 2.71
N ARG A 15 -30.90 -14.85 1.58
CA ARG A 15 -30.93 -15.75 0.41
C ARG A 15 -29.54 -16.05 -0.14
N ILE A 16 -28.68 -15.03 -0.28
CA ILE A 16 -27.34 -15.20 -0.81
C ILE A 16 -26.50 -16.10 0.11
N PHE A 17 -26.43 -15.79 1.40
CA PHE A 17 -25.52 -16.48 2.30
C PHE A 17 -26.04 -17.82 2.81
N ARG A 18 -27.37 -18.02 2.90
CA ARG A 18 -27.95 -19.29 3.37
C ARG A 18 -28.25 -20.27 2.24
N ILE A 19 -28.44 -19.80 1.03
CA ILE A 19 -28.87 -20.66 -0.08
C ILE A 19 -27.84 -20.65 -1.22
N LEU A 20 -27.57 -19.48 -1.82
CA LEU A 20 -26.84 -19.41 -3.06
C LEU A 20 -25.32 -19.71 -2.90
N LEU A 21 -24.69 -19.15 -1.89
CA LEU A 21 -23.28 -19.42 -1.64
C LEU A 21 -23.03 -20.87 -1.19
N PRO A 22 -23.85 -21.47 -0.30
CA PRO A 22 -23.72 -22.88 0.05
C PRO A 22 -23.93 -23.85 -1.11
N GLN A 23 -24.85 -23.57 -2.03
CA GLN A 23 -25.03 -24.34 -3.27
C GLN A 23 -23.79 -24.30 -4.17
N ASN A 24 -22.92 -23.34 -3.97
CA ASN A 24 -21.64 -23.17 -4.69
C ASN A 24 -20.41 -23.52 -3.83
N GLY A 25 -20.58 -24.32 -2.76
CA GLY A 25 -19.47 -24.90 -1.99
C GLY A 25 -18.98 -24.07 -0.81
N LEU A 26 -19.65 -22.97 -0.44
CA LEU A 26 -19.30 -22.17 0.73
C LEU A 26 -20.14 -22.58 1.94
N ALA A 27 -19.55 -22.58 3.14
CA ALA A 27 -20.27 -22.85 4.38
C ALA A 27 -21.12 -21.65 4.82
N VAL A 28 -22.30 -21.90 5.39
CA VAL A 28 -23.07 -20.88 6.10
C VAL A 28 -22.32 -20.45 7.36
N ARG A 29 -22.20 -19.14 7.55
CA ARG A 29 -21.58 -18.53 8.73
C ARG A 29 -22.42 -17.38 9.21
N GLU A 30 -23.02 -17.53 10.40
CA GLU A 30 -23.94 -16.53 10.97
C GLU A 30 -23.25 -15.18 11.16
N GLU A 31 -22.02 -15.18 11.63
CA GLU A 31 -21.22 -13.96 11.82
C GLU A 31 -20.98 -13.22 10.50
N GLN A 32 -20.81 -13.93 9.39
CA GLN A 32 -20.66 -13.34 8.05
C GLN A 32 -21.96 -12.67 7.59
N ILE A 33 -23.11 -13.32 7.87
CA ILE A 33 -24.42 -12.79 7.54
C ILE A 33 -24.69 -11.51 8.34
N ALA A 34 -24.50 -11.57 9.65
CA ALA A 34 -24.64 -10.41 10.53
C ALA A 34 -23.71 -9.25 10.14
N LEU A 35 -22.47 -9.57 9.78
CA LEU A 35 -21.48 -8.60 9.27
C LEU A 35 -21.98 -7.93 7.98
N CYS A 36 -22.52 -8.70 7.04
CA CYS A 36 -23.05 -8.16 5.78
C CYS A 36 -24.25 -7.23 6.02
N HIS A 37 -25.16 -7.60 6.93
CA HIS A 37 -26.27 -6.74 7.34
C HIS A 37 -25.79 -5.42 7.92
N ALA A 38 -24.86 -5.46 8.87
CA ALA A 38 -24.28 -4.26 9.49
C ALA A 38 -23.58 -3.36 8.47
N MET A 39 -22.81 -3.95 7.54
CA MET A 39 -22.15 -3.22 6.47
C MET A 39 -23.15 -2.56 5.52
N LEU A 40 -24.23 -3.25 5.14
CA LEU A 40 -25.28 -2.66 4.31
C LEU A 40 -25.96 -1.49 5.00
N ASP A 41 -26.33 -1.65 6.27
CA ASP A 41 -26.95 -0.58 7.07
C ASP A 41 -26.03 0.64 7.19
N THR A 42 -24.74 0.42 7.41
CA THR A 42 -23.72 1.49 7.42
C THR A 42 -23.72 2.29 6.11
N LEU A 43 -23.74 1.59 4.97
CA LEU A 43 -23.75 2.22 3.66
C LEU A 43 -25.05 3.00 3.41
N LEU A 44 -26.21 2.45 3.82
CA LEU A 44 -27.52 3.08 3.65
C LEU A 44 -27.70 4.36 4.49
N HIS A 45 -27.09 4.40 5.67
CA HIS A 45 -27.22 5.52 6.61
C HIS A 45 -26.08 6.54 6.53
N ASN A 46 -25.21 6.44 5.51
CA ASN A 46 -24.02 7.30 5.36
C ASN A 46 -23.11 7.30 6.60
N LYS A 47 -22.94 6.16 7.24
CA LYS A 47 -22.10 6.01 8.43
C LYS A 47 -20.70 5.47 8.10
N ILE A 48 -19.89 5.35 9.14
CA ILE A 48 -18.57 4.73 9.09
C ILE A 48 -18.58 3.58 10.07
N ALA A 49 -18.42 2.35 9.59
CA ALA A 49 -18.32 1.17 10.44
C ALA A 49 -16.87 0.81 10.74
N LEU A 50 -16.60 0.50 12.01
CA LEU A 50 -15.41 -0.18 12.47
C LEU A 50 -15.77 -1.64 12.71
N CYS A 51 -15.40 -2.52 11.78
CA CYS A 51 -15.71 -3.94 11.83
C CYS A 51 -14.48 -4.73 12.27
N ASP A 52 -14.40 -5.10 13.55
CA ASP A 52 -13.41 -6.10 14.00
C ASP A 52 -13.98 -7.48 13.69
N ALA A 53 -13.42 -8.08 12.65
CA ALA A 53 -13.92 -9.33 12.10
C ALA A 53 -12.76 -10.33 11.99
N GLY A 54 -12.83 -11.39 12.78
CA GLY A 54 -11.80 -12.41 12.91
C GLY A 54 -11.40 -13.08 11.60
N VAL A 55 -10.33 -13.87 11.64
CA VAL A 55 -9.90 -14.67 10.50
C VAL A 55 -10.93 -15.74 10.19
N GLY A 56 -11.17 -16.01 8.90
CA GLY A 56 -12.07 -17.07 8.45
C GLY A 56 -13.54 -16.69 8.34
N ILE A 57 -13.97 -15.51 8.78
CA ILE A 57 -15.37 -15.04 8.68
C ILE A 57 -15.82 -14.88 7.21
N GLY A 58 -14.91 -14.53 6.30
CA GLY A 58 -15.27 -14.25 4.92
C GLY A 58 -15.65 -12.78 4.68
N LYS A 59 -14.94 -11.85 5.30
CA LYS A 59 -15.09 -10.38 5.19
C LYS A 59 -15.30 -9.90 3.76
N THR A 60 -14.51 -10.45 2.83
CA THR A 60 -14.51 -10.04 1.41
C THR A 60 -15.87 -10.26 0.75
N TYR A 61 -16.48 -11.42 0.95
CA TYR A 61 -17.83 -11.68 0.46
C TYR A 61 -18.88 -10.78 1.10
N ALA A 62 -18.75 -10.50 2.41
CA ALA A 62 -19.69 -9.64 3.11
C ALA A 62 -19.70 -8.21 2.55
N TYR A 63 -18.52 -7.53 2.47
CA TYR A 63 -18.51 -6.16 1.99
C TYR A 63 -18.79 -6.03 0.48
N LEU A 64 -18.35 -7.00 -0.35
CA LEU A 64 -18.68 -6.98 -1.77
C LEU A 64 -20.19 -7.15 -1.99
N THR A 65 -20.82 -8.08 -1.30
CA THR A 65 -22.28 -8.29 -1.35
C THR A 65 -23.02 -7.04 -0.89
N ALA A 66 -22.67 -6.44 0.25
CA ALA A 66 -23.28 -5.20 0.73
C ALA A 66 -23.17 -4.06 -0.30
N CYS A 67 -22.02 -3.88 -0.93
CA CYS A 67 -21.81 -2.88 -2.00
C CYS A 67 -22.67 -3.16 -3.25
N ILE A 68 -22.81 -4.42 -3.64
CA ILE A 68 -23.59 -4.81 -4.82
C ILE A 68 -25.07 -4.59 -4.56
N LEU A 69 -25.57 -4.98 -3.37
CA LEU A 69 -26.96 -4.77 -2.97
C LEU A 69 -27.30 -3.29 -2.80
N LEU A 70 -26.35 -2.48 -2.30
CA LEU A 70 -26.49 -1.02 -2.30
C LEU A 70 -26.74 -0.49 -3.71
N LYS A 71 -26.03 -0.99 -4.73
CA LYS A 71 -26.24 -0.60 -6.13
C LYS A 71 -27.58 -1.09 -6.68
N LYS A 72 -27.95 -2.34 -6.36
CA LYS A 72 -29.18 -2.96 -6.85
C LYS A 72 -30.44 -2.23 -6.35
N PHE A 73 -30.53 -2.01 -5.05
CA PHE A 73 -31.73 -1.47 -4.42
C PHE A 73 -31.79 0.05 -4.34
N TYR A 74 -30.63 0.72 -4.46
CA TYR A 74 -30.52 2.17 -4.36
C TYR A 74 -29.73 2.76 -5.57
N PRO A 75 -30.18 2.53 -6.80
CA PRO A 75 -29.48 2.98 -8.02
C PRO A 75 -29.64 4.48 -8.28
N SER A 76 -30.57 5.18 -7.57
CA SER A 76 -31.03 6.52 -7.91
C SER A 76 -30.06 7.63 -7.52
N GLY A 77 -30.06 8.71 -8.31
CA GLY A 77 -29.26 9.92 -8.12
C GLY A 77 -27.88 9.90 -8.78
N PRO A 78 -27.15 11.02 -8.76
CA PRO A 78 -25.80 11.11 -9.35
C PRO A 78 -24.82 10.09 -8.78
N ALA A 79 -25.00 9.70 -7.50
CA ALA A 79 -24.22 8.68 -6.83
C ALA A 79 -24.53 7.26 -7.31
N GLY A 80 -25.68 7.01 -7.92
CA GLY A 80 -26.11 5.65 -8.35
C GLY A 80 -25.20 5.03 -9.43
N SER A 81 -24.60 5.87 -10.28
CA SER A 81 -23.63 5.44 -11.30
C SER A 81 -22.18 5.41 -10.80
N GLN A 82 -21.92 5.94 -9.60
CA GLN A 82 -20.57 6.01 -9.06
C GLN A 82 -20.09 4.63 -8.60
N PRO A 83 -18.78 4.32 -8.78
CA PRO A 83 -18.19 3.08 -8.30
C PRO A 83 -18.12 3.04 -6.77
N VAL A 84 -17.81 1.87 -6.24
CA VAL A 84 -17.27 1.70 -4.91
C VAL A 84 -15.75 1.58 -4.97
N VAL A 85 -15.06 2.05 -3.95
CA VAL A 85 -13.61 1.91 -3.82
C VAL A 85 -13.31 0.90 -2.73
N VAL A 86 -12.50 -0.11 -3.07
CA VAL A 86 -11.95 -1.08 -2.12
C VAL A 86 -10.45 -0.83 -2.01
N SER A 87 -10.00 -0.43 -0.82
CA SER A 87 -8.59 -0.23 -0.51
C SER A 87 -8.09 -1.35 0.40
N THR A 88 -7.00 -2.01 0.02
CA THR A 88 -6.36 -3.06 0.84
C THR A 88 -4.85 -2.89 0.89
N SER A 89 -4.21 -3.44 1.90
CA SER A 89 -2.75 -3.37 2.06
C SER A 89 -1.99 -4.42 1.25
N SER A 90 -2.66 -5.48 0.78
CA SER A 90 -2.06 -6.65 0.14
C SER A 90 -2.30 -6.66 -1.38
N VAL A 91 -1.22 -6.85 -2.16
CA VAL A 91 -1.32 -7.07 -3.61
C VAL A 91 -2.02 -8.40 -3.89
N ALA A 92 -1.67 -9.46 -3.15
CA ALA A 92 -2.31 -10.77 -3.30
C ALA A 92 -3.83 -10.70 -3.09
N LEU A 93 -4.30 -9.89 -2.13
CA LEU A 93 -5.73 -9.71 -1.94
C LEU A 93 -6.37 -8.89 -3.06
N GLN A 94 -5.66 -7.89 -3.64
CA GLN A 94 -6.16 -7.19 -4.83
C GLN A 94 -6.37 -8.17 -6.00
N ASP A 95 -5.40 -9.05 -6.22
CA ASP A 95 -5.44 -10.05 -7.28
C ASP A 95 -6.55 -11.09 -7.02
N ALA A 96 -6.73 -11.54 -5.78
CA ALA A 96 -7.82 -12.44 -5.41
C ALA A 96 -9.21 -11.79 -5.58
N ILE A 97 -9.37 -10.51 -5.20
CA ILE A 97 -10.64 -9.80 -5.38
C ILE A 97 -11.03 -9.76 -6.87
N ILE A 98 -10.09 -9.42 -7.76
CA ILE A 98 -10.39 -9.29 -9.19
C ILE A 98 -10.41 -10.62 -9.94
N GLY A 99 -9.59 -11.60 -9.52
CA GLY A 99 -9.45 -12.89 -10.20
C GLY A 99 -10.36 -13.99 -9.67
N GLU A 100 -10.83 -13.90 -8.44
CA GLU A 100 -11.59 -14.96 -7.77
C GLU A 100 -12.94 -14.46 -7.23
N TYR A 101 -12.94 -13.51 -6.27
CA TYR A 101 -14.15 -13.12 -5.55
C TYR A 101 -15.19 -12.45 -6.46
N ILE A 102 -14.78 -11.48 -7.27
CA ILE A 102 -15.71 -10.77 -8.17
C ILE A 102 -16.24 -11.67 -9.28
N PRO A 103 -15.42 -12.49 -9.98
CA PRO A 103 -15.94 -13.43 -10.96
C PRO A 103 -16.90 -14.45 -10.35
N PHE A 104 -16.59 -14.98 -9.17
CA PHE A 104 -17.44 -15.94 -8.47
C PHE A 104 -18.80 -15.33 -8.10
N LEU A 105 -18.82 -14.19 -7.44
CA LEU A 105 -20.07 -13.49 -7.09
C LEU A 105 -20.84 -13.04 -8.34
N SER A 106 -20.14 -12.55 -9.36
CA SER A 106 -20.74 -12.09 -10.61
C SER A 106 -21.49 -13.22 -11.31
N ARG A 107 -20.92 -14.43 -11.38
CA ARG A 107 -21.56 -15.61 -11.94
C ARG A 107 -22.84 -15.98 -11.18
N ILE A 108 -22.73 -16.16 -9.86
CA ILE A 108 -23.87 -16.56 -9.03
C ILE A 108 -25.00 -15.52 -9.10
N PHE A 109 -24.65 -14.24 -9.07
CA PHE A 109 -25.64 -13.16 -9.05
C PHE A 109 -26.32 -12.96 -10.40
N LEU A 110 -25.63 -13.23 -11.51
CA LEU A 110 -26.24 -13.28 -12.86
C LEU A 110 -27.20 -14.45 -13.01
N GLU A 111 -26.76 -15.67 -12.66
CA GLU A 111 -27.56 -16.89 -12.75
C GLU A 111 -28.85 -16.78 -11.91
N ASN A 112 -28.82 -16.04 -10.83
CA ASN A 112 -29.96 -15.85 -9.91
C ASN A 112 -30.71 -14.52 -10.07
N HIS A 113 -30.47 -13.80 -11.17
CA HIS A 113 -31.13 -12.52 -11.51
C HIS A 113 -30.99 -11.42 -10.44
N ILE A 114 -29.91 -11.48 -9.63
CA ILE A 114 -29.58 -10.45 -8.65
C ILE A 114 -29.05 -9.21 -9.35
N ILE A 115 -28.21 -9.39 -10.36
CA ILE A 115 -27.64 -8.34 -11.18
C ILE A 115 -27.97 -8.58 -12.67
N PRO A 116 -28.15 -7.51 -13.49
CA PRO A 116 -28.47 -7.65 -14.91
C PRO A 116 -27.25 -7.84 -15.82
N LYS A 117 -26.04 -7.50 -15.34
CA LYS A 117 -24.78 -7.55 -16.11
C LYS A 117 -23.63 -7.95 -15.19
N PRO A 118 -22.54 -8.52 -15.75
CA PRO A 118 -21.35 -8.85 -14.98
C PRO A 118 -20.78 -7.64 -14.24
N ILE A 119 -20.25 -7.90 -13.04
CA ILE A 119 -19.58 -6.87 -12.25
C ILE A 119 -18.24 -6.56 -12.89
N ARG A 120 -18.05 -5.33 -13.35
CA ARG A 120 -16.75 -4.86 -13.85
C ARG A 120 -15.95 -4.22 -12.73
N ALA A 121 -14.73 -4.67 -12.57
CA ALA A 121 -13.78 -4.16 -11.59
C ALA A 121 -12.44 -3.84 -12.22
N MET A 122 -11.69 -2.94 -11.60
CA MET A 122 -10.36 -2.58 -12.07
C MET A 122 -9.42 -2.25 -10.91
N VAL A 123 -8.20 -2.78 -10.97
CA VAL A 123 -7.13 -2.42 -10.02
C VAL A 123 -6.50 -1.09 -10.43
N ARG A 124 -6.39 -0.17 -9.48
CA ARG A 124 -5.78 1.16 -9.62
C ARG A 124 -4.41 1.17 -8.96
N LYS A 125 -3.39 1.40 -9.78
CA LYS A 125 -1.98 1.41 -9.37
C LYS A 125 -1.30 2.72 -9.76
N GLY A 126 -0.19 3.05 -9.10
CA GLY A 126 0.67 4.16 -9.49
C GLY A 126 1.20 4.00 -10.92
N LYS A 127 1.36 5.10 -11.62
CA LYS A 127 1.78 5.11 -13.04
C LYS A 127 3.15 4.45 -13.27
N GLU A 128 4.01 4.45 -12.27
CA GLU A 128 5.32 3.78 -12.27
C GLU A 128 5.24 2.25 -12.31
N ARG A 129 4.03 1.69 -12.12
CA ARG A 129 3.74 0.26 -12.25
C ARG A 129 3.34 -0.14 -13.66
N PHE A 130 3.24 0.81 -14.58
CA PHE A 130 2.83 0.59 -15.96
C PHE A 130 3.94 0.87 -16.95
N VAL A 131 3.91 0.15 -18.07
CA VAL A 131 4.83 0.32 -19.18
C VAL A 131 4.52 1.60 -19.95
N CYS A 132 5.56 2.37 -20.27
CA CYS A 132 5.51 3.43 -21.26
C CYS A 132 5.95 2.85 -22.62
N ASP A 133 5.06 2.76 -23.58
CA ASP A 133 5.31 2.14 -24.88
C ASP A 133 6.48 2.82 -25.63
N ALA A 134 6.61 4.14 -25.54
CA ALA A 134 7.72 4.87 -26.13
C ALA A 134 9.08 4.51 -25.49
N ARG A 135 9.13 4.42 -24.18
CA ARG A 135 10.33 4.04 -23.42
C ARG A 135 10.69 2.56 -23.62
N LEU A 136 9.67 1.70 -23.70
CA LEU A 136 9.87 0.29 -24.01
C LEU A 136 10.50 0.11 -25.38
N ALA A 137 9.99 0.78 -26.42
CA ALA A 137 10.55 0.72 -27.76
C ALA A 137 12.02 1.15 -27.78
N GLN A 138 12.36 2.27 -27.13
CA GLN A 138 13.74 2.75 -27.00
C GLN A 138 14.64 1.75 -26.25
N ARG A 139 14.12 1.13 -25.19
CA ARG A 139 14.87 0.17 -24.38
C ARG A 139 15.13 -1.13 -25.13
N LEU A 140 14.14 -1.65 -25.84
CA LEU A 140 14.27 -2.84 -26.68
C LEU A 140 15.32 -2.62 -27.76
N GLU A 141 15.33 -1.47 -28.41
CA GLU A 141 16.35 -1.11 -29.40
C GLU A 141 17.74 -1.04 -28.77
N ALA A 142 17.88 -0.39 -27.61
CA ALA A 142 19.15 -0.24 -26.90
C ALA A 142 19.75 -1.56 -26.40
N VAL A 143 18.98 -2.64 -26.29
CA VAL A 143 19.46 -3.98 -25.88
C VAL A 143 19.65 -4.94 -27.03
N LYS A 144 19.30 -4.55 -28.28
CA LYS A 144 19.64 -5.34 -29.47
C LYS A 144 21.14 -5.52 -29.56
N GLY A 145 21.59 -6.75 -29.66
CA GLY A 145 23.04 -7.07 -29.82
C GLY A 145 23.89 -7.00 -28.56
N LYS A 146 23.31 -6.69 -27.38
CA LYS A 146 24.05 -6.71 -26.11
C LYS A 146 23.90 -8.06 -25.40
N ASN A 147 25.01 -8.54 -24.80
CA ASN A 147 24.96 -9.71 -23.90
C ASN A 147 24.18 -9.35 -22.64
N LYS A 148 22.92 -9.77 -22.60
CA LYS A 148 22.05 -9.67 -21.47
C LYS A 148 21.65 -11.08 -21.04
N ASN A 149 21.46 -11.30 -19.72
CA ASN A 149 20.90 -12.56 -19.23
C ASN A 149 19.60 -12.88 -20.00
N GLU A 150 19.47 -14.10 -20.49
CA GLU A 150 18.37 -14.53 -21.34
C GLU A 150 17.01 -14.37 -20.66
N GLU A 151 16.93 -14.64 -19.35
CA GLU A 151 15.74 -14.47 -18.54
C GLU A 151 15.29 -13.00 -18.49
N GLN A 152 16.22 -12.09 -18.22
CA GLN A 152 15.93 -10.64 -18.22
C GLN A 152 15.53 -10.14 -19.61
N ARG A 153 16.08 -10.73 -20.65
CA ARG A 153 15.71 -10.42 -22.04
C ARG A 153 14.27 -10.88 -22.33
N LYS A 154 13.92 -12.12 -21.98
CA LYS A 154 12.56 -12.66 -22.11
C LYS A 154 11.54 -11.80 -21.33
N ALA A 155 11.87 -11.43 -20.08
CA ALA A 155 11.03 -10.55 -19.26
C ALA A 155 10.82 -9.17 -19.92
N LEU A 156 11.84 -8.58 -20.50
CA LEU A 156 11.73 -7.28 -21.19
C LEU A 156 10.86 -7.39 -22.46
N PHE A 157 11.01 -8.46 -23.24
CA PHE A 157 10.22 -8.69 -24.45
C PHE A 157 8.73 -8.99 -24.13
N SER A 158 8.43 -9.68 -23.02
CA SER A 158 7.06 -9.97 -22.61
C SER A 158 6.25 -8.70 -22.32
N LEU A 159 6.91 -7.57 -22.04
CA LEU A 159 6.26 -6.27 -21.87
C LEU A 159 5.62 -5.71 -23.16
N GLN A 160 5.88 -6.33 -24.32
CA GLN A 160 5.18 -5.97 -25.56
C GLN A 160 3.70 -6.39 -25.52
N SER A 161 3.39 -7.50 -24.87
CA SER A 161 2.03 -8.01 -24.69
C SER A 161 1.43 -7.61 -23.33
N ASN A 162 2.26 -7.38 -22.31
CA ASN A 162 1.83 -7.04 -20.97
C ASN A 162 2.26 -5.60 -20.62
N TYR A 163 1.30 -4.78 -20.20
CA TYR A 163 1.57 -3.38 -19.82
C TYR A 163 1.69 -3.18 -18.31
N ASP A 164 1.38 -4.17 -17.48
CA ASP A 164 1.55 -4.16 -16.02
C ASP A 164 2.93 -4.71 -15.65
N LEU A 165 3.78 -3.87 -15.09
CA LEU A 165 5.14 -4.25 -14.67
C LEU A 165 5.14 -5.23 -13.49
N ASP A 166 4.08 -5.29 -12.68
CA ASP A 166 4.01 -6.19 -11.54
C ASP A 166 3.66 -7.63 -11.98
N ALA A 167 3.05 -7.79 -13.15
CA ALA A 167 2.73 -9.10 -13.72
C ALA A 167 3.93 -9.78 -14.41
N VAL A 168 5.08 -9.12 -14.51
CA VAL A 168 6.28 -9.66 -15.18
C VAL A 168 7.38 -9.90 -14.16
N THR A 169 7.74 -11.18 -13.98
CA THR A 169 8.86 -11.62 -13.15
C THR A 169 10.18 -11.57 -13.92
N GLY A 170 11.33 -11.53 -13.23
CA GLY A 170 12.65 -11.52 -13.83
C GLY A 170 13.10 -10.18 -14.45
N LEU A 171 12.29 -9.13 -14.37
CA LEU A 171 12.64 -7.80 -14.85
C LEU A 171 13.62 -7.11 -13.87
N SER A 172 14.81 -6.70 -14.35
CA SER A 172 15.76 -5.99 -13.51
C SER A 172 15.21 -4.64 -13.02
N GLY A 173 15.59 -4.22 -11.80
CA GLY A 173 15.19 -2.91 -11.27
C GLY A 173 15.61 -1.73 -12.17
N PHE A 174 16.74 -1.87 -12.89
CA PHE A 174 17.17 -0.91 -13.87
C PHE A 174 16.20 -0.83 -15.06
N ASP A 175 15.86 -1.98 -15.68
CA ASP A 175 14.95 -2.01 -16.81
C ASP A 175 13.56 -1.50 -16.42
N ARG A 176 13.07 -1.91 -15.24
CA ARG A 176 11.79 -1.43 -14.71
C ARG A 176 11.74 0.11 -14.67
N ARG A 177 12.79 0.76 -14.14
CA ARG A 177 12.88 2.23 -14.12
C ARG A 177 12.98 2.85 -15.52
N GLN A 178 13.63 2.17 -16.47
CA GLN A 178 13.79 2.67 -17.84
C GLN A 178 12.48 2.60 -18.64
N VAL A 179 11.64 1.60 -18.44
CA VAL A 179 10.44 1.37 -19.24
C VAL A 179 9.13 1.84 -18.57
N CYS A 180 9.14 2.20 -17.29
CA CYS A 180 7.94 2.65 -16.60
C CYS A 180 7.43 4.01 -17.13
N VAL A 181 6.14 4.28 -16.92
CA VAL A 181 5.53 5.58 -17.22
C VAL A 181 6.23 6.69 -16.42
N PRO A 182 6.72 7.76 -17.05
CA PRO A 182 7.46 8.81 -16.37
C PRO A 182 6.58 9.66 -15.45
N LYS A 183 7.21 10.33 -14.46
CA LYS A 183 6.51 11.26 -13.56
C LYS A 183 5.74 12.35 -14.32
N VAL A 184 6.31 12.83 -15.43
CA VAL A 184 5.66 13.78 -16.35
C VAL A 184 5.61 13.15 -17.73
N CYS A 185 4.39 12.90 -18.23
CA CYS A 185 4.17 12.38 -19.57
C CYS A 185 4.11 13.55 -20.56
N GLU A 186 4.94 13.50 -21.61
CA GLU A 186 5.01 14.56 -22.62
C GLU A 186 3.70 14.68 -23.40
N LYS A 187 3.21 15.89 -23.55
CA LYS A 187 1.98 16.18 -24.32
C LYS A 187 2.16 15.89 -25.82
N THR A 188 3.39 15.97 -26.31
CA THR A 188 3.79 15.76 -27.71
C THR A 188 4.16 14.33 -28.05
N CYS A 189 3.95 13.37 -27.13
CA CYS A 189 4.26 11.97 -27.35
C CYS A 189 3.53 11.42 -28.58
N ARG A 190 4.28 10.90 -29.55
CA ARG A 190 3.76 10.35 -30.82
C ARG A 190 2.81 9.15 -30.61
N LEU A 191 3.02 8.37 -29.53
CA LEU A 191 2.24 7.19 -29.21
C LEU A 191 1.02 7.52 -28.32
N ARG A 192 0.70 8.79 -28.05
CA ARG A 192 -0.34 9.17 -27.09
C ARG A 192 -1.69 8.51 -27.34
N ASN A 193 -2.12 8.42 -28.61
CA ASN A 193 -3.42 7.88 -28.98
C ASN A 193 -3.48 6.34 -28.93
N SER A 194 -2.36 5.66 -29.14
CA SER A 194 -2.22 4.21 -29.08
C SER A 194 -1.59 3.71 -27.76
N CYS A 195 -1.26 4.61 -26.85
CA CYS A 195 -0.58 4.27 -25.59
C CYS A 195 -1.49 3.43 -24.69
N ARG A 196 -1.06 2.22 -24.34
CA ARG A 196 -1.79 1.28 -23.49
C ARG A 196 -2.10 1.86 -22.11
N TYR A 197 -1.19 2.64 -21.53
CA TYR A 197 -1.47 3.33 -20.26
C TYR A 197 -2.58 4.37 -20.38
N HIS A 198 -2.65 5.13 -21.48
CA HIS A 198 -3.75 6.07 -21.72
C HIS A 198 -5.08 5.35 -21.96
N GLN A 199 -5.06 4.19 -22.64
CA GLN A 199 -6.25 3.35 -22.82
C GLN A 199 -6.74 2.81 -21.46
N TYR A 200 -5.84 2.30 -20.63
CA TYR A 200 -6.13 1.92 -19.25
C TYR A 200 -6.77 3.05 -18.45
N LEU A 201 -6.22 4.28 -18.50
CA LEU A 201 -6.80 5.44 -17.79
C LEU A 201 -8.20 5.82 -18.31
N LYS A 202 -8.45 5.66 -19.60
CA LYS A 202 -9.77 5.88 -20.21
C LYS A 202 -10.77 4.85 -19.72
N GLU A 203 -10.40 3.58 -19.75
CA GLU A 203 -11.22 2.48 -19.25
C GLU A 203 -11.50 2.62 -17.74
N ALA A 204 -10.49 2.92 -16.95
CA ALA A 204 -10.61 3.12 -15.51
C ALA A 204 -11.60 4.22 -15.10
N ARG A 205 -11.91 5.15 -16.02
CA ARG A 205 -12.88 6.21 -15.83
C ARG A 205 -14.25 5.91 -16.42
N SER A 206 -14.42 4.75 -17.02
CA SER A 206 -15.71 4.32 -17.54
C SER A 206 -16.73 4.17 -16.40
N ALA A 207 -17.96 4.62 -16.63
CA ALA A 207 -19.08 4.42 -15.72
C ALA A 207 -19.49 2.94 -15.54
N GLU A 208 -18.98 2.06 -16.41
CA GLU A 208 -19.20 0.64 -16.31
C GLU A 208 -18.37 -0.04 -15.20
N ILE A 209 -17.25 0.60 -14.78
CA ILE A 209 -16.44 0.08 -13.68
C ILE A 209 -17.16 0.33 -12.37
N PHE A 210 -17.66 -0.73 -11.76
CA PHE A 210 -18.38 -0.65 -10.51
C PHE A 210 -17.44 -0.71 -9.28
N VAL A 211 -16.37 -1.54 -9.32
CA VAL A 211 -15.42 -1.67 -8.23
C VAL A 211 -14.05 -1.16 -8.66
N GLN A 212 -13.53 -0.16 -7.97
CA GLN A 212 -12.13 0.27 -8.11
C GLN A 212 -11.34 -0.24 -6.91
N ILE A 213 -10.33 -1.06 -7.19
CA ILE A 213 -9.48 -1.69 -6.16
C ILE A 213 -8.14 -0.96 -6.14
N CYS A 214 -7.63 -0.59 -4.96
CA CYS A 214 -6.33 0.06 -4.83
C CYS A 214 -5.64 -0.33 -3.52
N ASN A 215 -4.38 0.08 -3.36
CA ASN A 215 -3.74 0.02 -2.05
C ASN A 215 -3.99 1.30 -1.24
N HIS A 216 -3.69 1.26 0.06
CA HIS A 216 -3.89 2.40 0.96
C HIS A 216 -3.09 3.63 0.53
N ASN A 217 -1.89 3.47 0.00
CA ASN A 217 -1.08 4.59 -0.49
C ASN A 217 -1.75 5.29 -1.69
N TYR A 218 -2.36 4.53 -2.61
CA TYR A 218 -3.07 5.11 -3.75
C TYR A 218 -4.34 5.85 -3.33
N LEU A 219 -5.10 5.28 -2.37
CA LEU A 219 -6.25 5.95 -1.76
C LEU A 219 -5.86 7.28 -1.10
N LEU A 220 -4.79 7.27 -0.31
CA LEU A 220 -4.30 8.47 0.37
C LEU A 220 -3.74 9.51 -0.61
N ALA A 221 -3.12 9.08 -1.70
CA ALA A 221 -2.68 9.98 -2.78
C ALA A 221 -3.89 10.63 -3.48
N ASP A 222 -4.96 9.88 -3.75
CA ASP A 222 -6.21 10.42 -4.29
C ASP A 222 -6.81 11.46 -3.33
N ALA A 223 -6.89 11.14 -2.04
CA ALA A 223 -7.40 12.04 -1.02
C ALA A 223 -6.56 13.32 -0.91
N ALA A 224 -5.22 13.23 -1.01
CA ALA A 224 -4.33 14.39 -1.05
C ALA A 224 -4.57 15.25 -2.30
N HIS A 225 -4.77 14.63 -3.47
CA HIS A 225 -5.13 15.35 -4.71
C HIS A 225 -6.43 16.12 -4.55
N ARG A 226 -7.48 15.49 -3.96
CA ARG A 226 -8.78 16.14 -3.73
C ARG A 226 -8.66 17.34 -2.78
N LEU A 227 -7.87 17.22 -1.70
CA LEU A 227 -7.63 18.32 -0.76
C LEU A 227 -6.90 19.51 -1.38
N GLN A 228 -6.07 19.26 -2.38
CA GLN A 228 -5.30 20.30 -3.12
C GLN A 228 -6.02 20.77 -4.38
N GLU A 229 -7.28 20.38 -4.59
CA GLU A 229 -8.09 20.69 -5.79
C GLU A 229 -7.40 20.25 -7.10
N LEU A 230 -6.52 19.25 -7.01
CA LEU A 230 -5.91 18.62 -8.17
C LEU A 230 -6.86 17.58 -8.76
N ARG A 231 -6.57 17.16 -10.00
CA ARG A 231 -7.35 16.13 -10.66
C ARG A 231 -7.31 14.83 -9.84
N PRO A 232 -8.46 14.28 -9.40
CA PRO A 232 -8.54 13.04 -8.67
C PRO A 232 -7.92 11.85 -9.42
N LEU A 233 -7.33 10.92 -8.69
CA LEU A 233 -6.78 9.68 -9.22
C LEU A 233 -7.86 8.62 -9.40
N LEU A 234 -8.82 8.55 -8.47
CA LEU A 234 -10.01 7.72 -8.52
C LEU A 234 -11.20 8.50 -9.08
N ASN A 235 -12.20 7.80 -9.61
CA ASN A 235 -13.49 8.42 -9.91
C ASN A 235 -14.15 8.87 -8.60
N ASP A 236 -15.16 9.74 -8.69
CA ASP A 236 -16.02 9.97 -7.54
C ASP A 236 -16.73 8.67 -7.20
N TYR A 237 -16.77 8.33 -5.93
CA TYR A 237 -17.25 7.04 -5.46
C TYR A 237 -18.32 7.22 -4.38
N ARG A 238 -19.26 6.27 -4.35
CA ARG A 238 -20.41 6.32 -3.43
C ARG A 238 -20.17 5.61 -2.10
N ALA A 239 -19.16 4.75 -2.03
CA ALA A 239 -18.80 4.01 -0.83
C ALA A 239 -17.32 3.69 -0.82
N LEU A 240 -16.73 3.61 0.37
CA LEU A 240 -15.33 3.27 0.59
C LEU A 240 -15.26 2.03 1.49
N VAL A 241 -14.53 1.01 1.04
CA VAL A 241 -14.15 -0.14 1.87
C VAL A 241 -12.65 -0.08 2.10
N ILE A 242 -12.22 -0.14 3.36
CA ILE A 242 -10.81 -0.23 3.75
C ILE A 242 -10.63 -1.58 4.42
N ASP A 243 -10.08 -2.51 3.67
CA ASP A 243 -9.76 -3.85 4.15
C ASP A 243 -8.33 -3.87 4.71
N GLU A 244 -8.09 -4.68 5.75
CA GLU A 244 -6.89 -4.59 6.59
C GLU A 244 -6.62 -3.18 7.10
N ALA A 245 -7.70 -2.53 7.58
CA ALA A 245 -7.71 -1.12 7.95
C ALA A 245 -6.71 -0.77 9.06
N HIS A 246 -6.28 -1.75 9.87
CA HIS A 246 -5.22 -1.56 10.88
C HIS A 246 -3.90 -1.04 10.30
N LYS A 247 -3.66 -1.26 8.99
CA LYS A 247 -2.46 -0.78 8.28
C LYS A 247 -2.60 0.63 7.69
N LEU A 248 -3.81 1.18 7.63
CA LEU A 248 -4.04 2.53 7.08
C LEU A 248 -3.24 3.63 7.81
N PRO A 249 -3.12 3.65 9.16
CA PRO A 249 -2.31 4.64 9.86
C PRO A 249 -0.82 4.58 9.49
N ASP A 250 -0.29 3.41 9.18
CA ASP A 250 1.12 3.27 8.79
C ASP A 250 1.35 3.78 7.37
N ALA A 251 0.43 3.48 6.44
CA ALA A 251 0.43 4.07 5.10
C ALA A 251 0.31 5.60 5.16
N ALA A 252 -0.54 6.13 6.05
CA ALA A 252 -0.70 7.56 6.23
C ALA A 252 0.56 8.23 6.80
N ARG A 253 1.28 7.58 7.72
CA ARG A 253 2.57 8.09 8.21
C ARG A 253 3.60 8.20 7.10
N GLN A 254 3.63 7.24 6.18
CA GLN A 254 4.50 7.29 5.01
C GLN A 254 4.09 8.39 4.03
N MET A 255 2.79 8.53 3.76
CA MET A 255 2.25 9.49 2.79
C MET A 255 2.34 10.94 3.27
N TYR A 256 2.03 11.20 4.54
CA TYR A 256 2.05 12.55 5.13
C TYR A 256 3.37 12.89 5.81
N GLY A 257 4.29 11.94 5.88
CA GLY A 257 5.67 12.15 6.27
C GLY A 257 6.50 12.75 5.14
N GLN A 258 7.70 13.15 5.48
CA GLN A 258 8.70 13.57 4.50
C GLN A 258 9.92 12.65 4.60
N SER A 259 10.48 12.30 3.45
CA SER A 259 11.71 11.53 3.38
C SER A 259 12.61 12.13 2.31
N LEU A 260 13.88 12.28 2.64
CA LEU A 260 14.94 12.74 1.73
C LEU A 260 16.11 11.77 1.81
N SER A 261 16.36 11.06 0.73
CA SER A 261 17.46 10.13 0.54
C SER A 261 18.55 10.73 -0.36
N ALA A 262 19.70 10.08 -0.42
CA ALA A 262 20.76 10.43 -1.37
C ALA A 262 20.26 10.33 -2.84
N GLU A 263 19.33 9.41 -3.13
CA GLU A 263 18.75 9.24 -4.48
C GLU A 263 17.85 10.43 -4.85
N ASP A 264 17.04 10.96 -3.91
CA ASP A 264 16.23 12.17 -4.13
C ASP A 264 17.09 13.38 -4.47
N PHE A 265 18.21 13.55 -3.77
CA PHE A 265 19.17 14.61 -4.04
C PHE A 265 19.85 14.45 -5.38
N HIS A 266 20.24 13.21 -5.72
CA HIS A 266 20.83 12.91 -7.03
C HIS A 266 19.83 13.17 -8.17
N GLU A 267 18.56 12.80 -8.00
CA GLU A 267 17.49 13.08 -8.96
C GLU A 267 17.36 14.59 -9.20
N LEU A 268 17.28 15.37 -8.14
CA LEU A 268 17.16 16.84 -8.21
C LEU A 268 18.35 17.48 -8.96
N CYS A 269 19.58 17.08 -8.63
CA CYS A 269 20.78 17.57 -9.35
C CYS A 269 20.78 17.15 -10.84
N SER A 270 20.28 15.94 -11.14
CA SER A 270 20.19 15.46 -12.53
C SER A 270 19.16 16.24 -13.34
N LEU A 271 18.06 16.67 -12.72
CA LEU A 271 17.06 17.54 -13.35
C LEU A 271 17.66 18.89 -13.72
N LEU A 272 18.39 19.53 -12.82
CA LEU A 272 19.08 20.81 -13.09
C LEU A 272 20.11 20.66 -14.24
N THR A 273 20.85 19.54 -14.25
CA THR A 273 21.80 19.27 -15.34
C THR A 273 21.11 19.13 -16.70
N LYS A 274 19.96 18.46 -16.77
CA LYS A 274 19.16 18.31 -18.00
C LYS A 274 18.65 19.66 -18.53
N GLU A 275 18.31 20.56 -17.62
CA GLU A 275 17.91 21.95 -17.95
C GLU A 275 19.13 22.87 -18.22
N LYS A 276 20.33 22.30 -18.35
CA LYS A 276 21.61 22.99 -18.64
C LYS A 276 22.16 23.88 -17.50
N TYR A 277 21.64 23.76 -16.27
CA TYR A 277 22.18 24.44 -15.09
C TYR A 277 23.27 23.62 -14.41
N ILE A 278 24.35 23.31 -15.15
CA ILE A 278 25.43 22.36 -14.75
C ILE A 278 26.11 22.82 -13.46
N LEU A 279 26.51 24.10 -13.39
CA LEU A 279 27.21 24.65 -12.21
C LEU A 279 26.32 24.63 -10.95
N ALA A 280 25.06 25.01 -11.09
CA ALA A 280 24.11 24.94 -9.98
C ALA A 280 23.92 23.49 -9.48
N ALA A 281 23.82 22.53 -10.40
CA ALA A 281 23.73 21.11 -10.08
C ALA A 281 24.98 20.56 -9.37
N GLN A 282 26.20 21.00 -9.79
CA GLN A 282 27.46 20.61 -9.18
C GLN A 282 27.58 21.15 -7.75
N ASN A 283 27.33 22.46 -7.55
CA ASN A 283 27.37 23.10 -6.24
C ASN A 283 26.34 22.44 -5.27
N LEU A 284 25.13 22.18 -5.75
CA LEU A 284 24.10 21.54 -4.93
C LEU A 284 24.47 20.10 -4.57
N ARG A 285 25.05 19.35 -5.50
CA ARG A 285 25.55 17.98 -5.25
C ARG A 285 26.64 17.93 -4.20
N GLU A 286 27.55 18.92 -4.19
CA GLU A 286 28.60 19.02 -3.19
C GLU A 286 28.02 19.26 -1.79
N LYS A 287 27.07 20.23 -1.65
CA LYS A 287 26.41 20.49 -0.37
C LYS A 287 25.61 19.29 0.13
N PHE A 288 24.86 18.61 -0.76
CA PHE A 288 24.13 17.39 -0.40
C PHE A 288 25.06 16.24 0.00
N ARG A 289 26.22 16.10 -0.65
CA ARG A 289 27.23 15.11 -0.24
C ARG A 289 27.77 15.39 1.16
N ALA A 290 28.07 16.65 1.48
CA ALA A 290 28.49 17.04 2.81
C ALA A 290 27.43 16.74 3.87
N LEU A 291 26.16 17.05 3.58
CA LEU A 291 25.05 16.71 4.47
C LEU A 291 24.93 15.20 4.68
N MET A 292 24.94 14.41 3.61
CA MET A 292 24.87 12.95 3.72
C MET A 292 26.06 12.36 4.48
N GLY A 293 27.27 12.92 4.29
CA GLY A 293 28.46 12.56 5.06
C GLY A 293 28.30 12.78 6.56
N ALA A 294 27.76 13.93 6.97
CA ALA A 294 27.48 14.24 8.38
C ALA A 294 26.40 13.35 9.01
N LEU A 295 25.63 12.61 8.20
CA LEU A 295 24.59 11.69 8.65
C LEU A 295 25.05 10.22 8.60
N CYS A 296 26.07 9.91 7.81
CA CYS A 296 26.53 8.54 7.56
C CYS A 296 27.16 7.91 8.80
N ARG A 297 26.94 6.62 9.01
CA ARG A 297 27.59 5.85 10.10
C ARG A 297 28.85 5.11 9.68
N GLY A 298 29.09 4.95 8.37
CA GLY A 298 30.29 4.30 7.85
C GLY A 298 30.36 2.79 8.02
N GLU A 299 29.33 2.15 8.56
CA GLU A 299 29.28 0.72 8.84
C GLU A 299 28.13 0.06 8.06
N LEU A 300 28.36 -1.18 7.61
CA LEU A 300 27.31 -2.04 7.07
C LEU A 300 26.41 -2.51 8.22
N LEU A 301 25.12 -2.40 8.04
CA LEU A 301 24.13 -2.80 9.02
C LEU A 301 23.49 -4.12 8.63
N GLU A 302 23.26 -4.99 9.61
CA GLU A 302 22.53 -6.25 9.38
C GLU A 302 21.10 -5.99 8.93
N GLU A 303 20.47 -4.95 9.51
CA GLU A 303 19.10 -4.52 9.19
C GLU A 303 18.98 -3.00 9.11
N ALA A 304 17.91 -2.54 8.46
CA ALA A 304 17.57 -1.12 8.42
C ALA A 304 17.32 -0.58 9.84
N GLN A 305 18.04 0.44 10.24
CA GLN A 305 17.94 1.05 11.58
C GLN A 305 17.33 2.44 11.54
N ARG A 306 16.67 2.82 12.64
CA ARG A 306 16.13 4.16 12.85
C ARG A 306 16.73 4.76 14.10
N THR A 307 17.21 6.00 14.00
CA THR A 307 17.72 6.76 15.13
C THR A 307 17.09 8.13 15.19
N ALA A 308 16.85 8.65 16.39
CA ALA A 308 16.38 10.02 16.53
C ALA A 308 17.36 11.00 15.86
N PHE A 309 16.83 11.98 15.14
CA PHE A 309 17.67 13.04 14.61
C PHE A 309 18.10 13.97 15.73
N VAL A 310 19.41 14.17 15.87
CA VAL A 310 20.01 15.14 16.80
C VAL A 310 20.76 16.17 15.96
N LEU A 311 20.45 17.44 16.16
CA LEU A 311 21.11 18.55 15.50
C LEU A 311 22.47 18.81 16.16
N THR A 312 23.54 18.33 15.54
CA THR A 312 24.92 18.62 15.93
C THR A 312 25.44 19.86 15.19
N ALA A 313 26.50 20.49 15.65
CA ALA A 313 27.12 21.66 15.00
C ALA A 313 27.47 21.36 13.51
N GLU A 314 27.99 20.16 13.21
CA GLU A 314 28.33 19.73 11.86
C GLU A 314 27.08 19.61 10.98
N ARG A 315 26.02 18.95 11.49
CA ARG A 315 24.74 18.80 10.78
C ARG A 315 24.04 20.13 10.56
N GLU A 316 24.11 21.01 11.56
CA GLU A 316 23.55 22.36 11.46
C GLU A 316 24.24 23.17 10.36
N ALA A 317 25.57 23.14 10.28
CA ALA A 317 26.34 23.82 9.24
C ALA A 317 25.98 23.27 7.85
N ALA A 318 25.96 21.95 7.69
CA ALA A 318 25.62 21.31 6.42
C ALA A 318 24.17 21.61 5.97
N LEU A 319 23.20 21.58 6.90
CA LEU A 319 21.80 21.95 6.61
C LEU A 319 21.68 23.43 6.22
N ARG A 320 22.35 24.33 6.93
CA ARG A 320 22.38 25.77 6.64
C ARG A 320 22.90 26.04 5.24
N ASP A 321 23.99 25.38 4.85
CA ASP A 321 24.59 25.51 3.53
C ASP A 321 23.64 25.05 2.43
N CYS A 322 23.02 23.86 2.59
CA CYS A 322 22.02 23.34 1.66
C CYS A 322 20.83 24.28 1.51
N LEU A 323 20.26 24.76 2.63
CA LEU A 323 19.10 25.66 2.65
C LEU A 323 19.41 26.98 1.98
N SER A 324 20.57 27.57 2.28
CA SER A 324 21.00 28.85 1.69
C SER A 324 21.12 28.73 0.18
N LEU A 325 21.77 27.67 -0.31
CA LEU A 325 21.90 27.46 -1.74
C LEU A 325 20.57 27.18 -2.42
N LEU A 326 19.70 26.34 -1.84
CA LEU A 326 18.37 26.05 -2.40
C LEU A 326 17.53 27.33 -2.53
N ARG A 327 17.54 28.21 -1.54
CA ARG A 327 16.82 29.51 -1.58
C ARG A 327 17.34 30.43 -2.66
N VAL A 328 18.67 30.52 -2.81
CA VAL A 328 19.30 31.29 -3.87
C VAL A 328 18.89 30.75 -5.25
N LEU A 329 18.97 29.42 -5.45
CA LEU A 329 18.61 28.78 -6.72
C LEU A 329 17.14 28.96 -7.04
N GLN A 330 16.24 28.82 -6.07
CA GLN A 330 14.81 29.07 -6.29
C GLN A 330 14.56 30.49 -6.78
N LYS A 331 15.19 31.49 -6.13
CA LYS A 331 15.02 32.91 -6.50
C LYS A 331 15.61 33.22 -7.87
N GLN A 332 16.81 32.73 -8.15
CA GLN A 332 17.52 33.03 -9.40
C GLN A 332 16.94 32.30 -10.62
N LEU A 333 16.48 31.06 -10.42
CA LEU A 333 16.02 30.20 -11.52
C LEU A 333 14.50 30.24 -11.71
N ALA A 334 13.74 30.94 -10.84
CA ALA A 334 12.29 31.03 -10.94
C ALA A 334 11.77 31.45 -12.32
N PRO A 335 12.39 32.43 -13.02
CA PRO A 335 11.90 32.84 -14.35
C PRO A 335 12.18 31.82 -15.46
N HIS A 336 13.12 30.90 -15.25
CA HIS A 336 13.71 30.09 -16.32
C HIS A 336 13.42 28.60 -16.19
N LEU A 337 13.13 28.09 -14.99
CA LEU A 337 12.86 26.68 -14.76
C LEU A 337 11.38 26.34 -14.92
N PRO A 338 11.08 25.11 -15.41
CA PRO A 338 9.72 24.58 -15.37
C PRO A 338 9.15 24.60 -13.94
N ARG A 339 7.87 24.97 -13.77
CA ARG A 339 7.20 25.09 -12.47
C ARG A 339 7.33 23.84 -11.59
N TRP A 340 7.34 22.64 -12.18
CA TRP A 340 7.45 21.39 -11.43
C TRP A 340 8.86 21.18 -10.85
N ILE A 341 9.94 21.68 -11.50
CA ILE A 341 11.30 21.63 -10.94
C ILE A 341 11.42 22.65 -9.80
N LEU A 342 10.88 23.84 -9.97
CA LEU A 342 10.83 24.85 -8.89
C LEU A 342 10.07 24.32 -7.68
N HIS A 343 8.95 23.65 -7.91
CA HIS A 343 8.20 22.98 -6.84
C HIS A 343 9.07 21.90 -6.13
N ARG A 344 9.84 21.10 -6.89
CA ARG A 344 10.74 20.09 -6.33
C ARG A 344 11.86 20.72 -5.48
N LEU A 345 12.45 21.83 -5.93
CA LEU A 345 13.41 22.62 -5.14
C LEU A 345 12.76 23.12 -3.84
N GLY A 346 11.55 23.67 -3.92
CA GLY A 346 10.80 24.17 -2.76
C GLY A 346 10.43 23.08 -1.77
N THR A 347 9.95 21.93 -2.23
CA THR A 347 9.63 20.80 -1.33
C THR A 347 10.87 20.23 -0.66
N THR A 348 12.02 20.19 -1.34
CA THR A 348 13.30 19.77 -0.76
C THR A 348 13.77 20.78 0.30
N GLU A 349 13.67 22.08 0.02
CA GLU A 349 14.00 23.13 0.97
C GLU A 349 13.10 23.06 2.22
N GLN A 350 11.80 22.94 2.03
CA GLN A 350 10.84 22.80 3.14
C GLN A 350 11.14 21.59 4.02
N ALA A 351 11.43 20.44 3.39
CA ALA A 351 11.77 19.23 4.12
C ALA A 351 13.06 19.38 4.94
N LEU A 352 14.13 19.94 4.37
CA LEU A 352 15.37 20.21 5.12
C LEU A 352 15.16 21.22 6.24
N ASN A 353 14.30 22.21 6.03
CA ASN A 353 14.00 23.23 7.03
C ASN A 353 13.34 22.65 8.28
N LEU A 354 12.57 21.54 8.18
CA LEU A 354 12.03 20.84 9.35
C LEU A 354 13.13 20.36 10.30
N PHE A 355 14.22 19.83 9.73
CA PHE A 355 15.38 19.35 10.50
C PHE A 355 16.22 20.49 11.08
N PHE A 356 16.35 21.57 10.33
CA PHE A 356 17.09 22.76 10.79
C PHE A 356 16.38 23.48 11.93
N THR A 357 15.04 23.60 11.86
CA THR A 357 14.25 24.30 12.90
C THR A 357 13.84 23.39 14.06
N GLY A 358 13.97 22.08 13.93
CA GLY A 358 13.50 21.13 14.93
C GLY A 358 11.98 21.17 15.14
N ASP A 359 11.20 21.25 14.05
CA ASP A 359 9.74 21.43 14.09
C ASP A 359 9.04 20.36 14.94
N ARG A 360 8.49 20.76 16.09
CA ARG A 360 7.85 19.87 17.08
C ARG A 360 6.58 19.19 16.58
N ARG A 361 6.01 19.63 15.45
CA ARG A 361 4.88 18.96 14.81
C ARG A 361 5.27 17.64 14.16
N TYR A 362 6.57 17.38 14.02
CA TYR A 362 7.12 16.16 13.45
C TYR A 362 7.97 15.38 14.44
N ILE A 363 8.07 14.10 14.21
CA ILE A 363 9.10 13.23 14.81
C ILE A 363 10.20 13.13 13.75
N LEU A 364 11.36 13.69 14.05
CA LEU A 364 12.51 13.75 13.18
C LEU A 364 13.45 12.58 13.48
N TYR A 365 13.80 11.80 12.46
CA TYR A 365 14.69 10.65 12.62
C TYR A 365 15.52 10.41 11.36
N ILE A 366 16.59 9.65 11.51
CA ILE A 366 17.41 9.15 10.40
C ILE A 366 17.09 7.67 10.26
N GLN A 367 16.76 7.26 9.05
CA GLN A 367 16.63 5.86 8.68
C GLN A 367 17.86 5.45 7.87
N TYR A 368 18.52 4.40 8.31
CA TYR A 368 19.65 3.79 7.58
C TYR A 368 19.16 2.53 6.87
N ASP A 369 19.55 2.36 5.63
CA ASP A 369 19.37 1.10 4.91
C ASP A 369 20.46 0.08 5.31
N ARG A 370 20.41 -1.12 4.73
CA ARG A 370 21.41 -2.18 4.97
C ARG A 370 22.84 -1.77 4.58
N THR A 371 22.99 -0.82 3.66
CA THR A 371 24.31 -0.30 3.24
C THR A 371 24.83 0.80 4.17
N GLY A 372 24.09 1.15 5.21
CA GLY A 372 24.39 2.26 6.10
C GLY A 372 24.08 3.65 5.50
N SER A 373 23.41 3.67 4.32
CA SER A 373 23.06 4.94 3.66
C SER A 373 21.91 5.62 4.41
N PRO A 374 22.08 6.91 4.81
CA PRO A 374 21.08 7.63 5.58
C PRO A 374 19.95 8.19 4.70
N SER A 375 18.75 8.26 5.29
CA SER A 375 17.63 9.04 4.80
C SER A 375 17.09 9.90 5.96
N LEU A 376 16.91 11.20 5.72
CA LEU A 376 16.23 12.09 6.65
C LEU A 376 14.72 11.85 6.58
N CYS A 377 14.10 11.52 7.70
CA CYS A 377 12.69 11.19 7.77
C CYS A 377 11.96 12.04 8.82
N ALA A 378 10.82 12.61 8.45
CA ALA A 378 9.96 13.39 9.32
C ALA A 378 8.55 12.80 9.32
N ALA A 379 8.10 12.26 10.46
CA ALA A 379 6.75 11.72 10.60
C ALA A 379 5.84 12.74 11.29
N SER A 380 4.71 13.08 10.65
CA SER A 380 3.76 14.04 11.22
C SER A 380 3.10 13.50 12.49
N ARG A 381 3.07 14.32 13.56
CA ARG A 381 2.29 14.03 14.78
C ARG A 381 0.80 14.28 14.58
N GLN A 382 0.43 15.06 13.56
CA GLN A 382 -0.93 15.43 13.22
C GLN A 382 -1.55 14.50 12.17
N MET A 383 -1.01 13.28 12.02
CA MET A 383 -1.50 12.30 11.04
C MET A 383 -3.00 11.98 11.24
N PRO A 384 -3.54 11.81 12.48
CA PRO A 384 -4.96 11.57 12.66
C PRO A 384 -5.84 12.70 12.11
N GLU A 385 -5.47 13.96 12.34
CA GLU A 385 -6.20 15.13 11.85
C GLU A 385 -6.11 15.24 10.32
N GLN A 386 -4.98 14.85 9.74
CA GLN A 386 -4.81 14.79 8.30
C GLN A 386 -5.70 13.71 7.67
N LEU A 387 -5.77 12.52 8.27
CA LEU A 387 -6.71 11.46 7.86
C LEU A 387 -8.17 11.91 7.98
N ASN A 388 -8.52 12.58 9.08
CA ASN A 388 -9.86 13.12 9.27
C ASN A 388 -10.27 14.04 8.12
N ARG A 389 -9.41 15.02 7.80
CA ARG A 389 -9.67 15.96 6.70
C ARG A 389 -9.72 15.28 5.34
N ALA A 390 -8.86 14.29 5.12
CA ALA A 390 -8.70 13.65 3.81
C ALA A 390 -9.82 12.65 3.49
N LEU A 391 -10.28 11.87 4.48
CA LEU A 391 -11.16 10.73 4.25
C LEU A 391 -12.54 10.85 4.93
N TRP A 392 -12.64 11.49 6.10
CA TRP A 392 -13.84 11.37 6.91
C TRP A 392 -14.80 12.57 6.85
N ARG A 393 -14.35 13.71 6.34
CA ARG A 393 -15.19 14.90 6.17
C ARG A 393 -16.05 14.92 4.92
N ASN A 394 -15.81 14.00 3.99
CA ASN A 394 -16.46 14.00 2.67
C ASN A 394 -17.86 13.38 2.63
N ASN A 395 -18.46 13.08 3.74
CA ASN A 395 -19.81 12.50 3.85
C ASN A 395 -20.05 11.18 3.09
N ILE A 396 -18.99 10.50 2.63
CA ILE A 396 -19.07 9.19 1.99
C ILE A 396 -19.13 8.12 3.07
N PRO A 397 -20.03 7.12 2.98
CA PRO A 397 -20.05 6.00 3.91
C PRO A 397 -18.81 5.14 3.74
N ALA A 398 -18.29 4.60 4.84
CA ALA A 398 -17.10 3.80 4.83
C ALA A 398 -17.20 2.55 5.72
N ILE A 399 -16.64 1.44 5.24
CA ILE A 399 -16.47 0.20 5.99
C ILE A 399 -14.98 0.02 6.24
N LEU A 400 -14.56 0.05 7.50
CA LEU A 400 -13.20 -0.26 7.91
C LEU A 400 -13.19 -1.65 8.54
N THR A 401 -12.56 -2.61 7.91
CA THR A 401 -12.56 -4.00 8.39
C THR A 401 -11.15 -4.56 8.56
N SER A 402 -10.96 -5.34 9.61
CA SER A 402 -9.73 -6.09 9.90
C SER A 402 -10.02 -7.10 11.03
N GLY A 403 -9.14 -8.09 11.21
CA GLY A 403 -9.18 -8.98 12.37
C GLY A 403 -8.54 -8.41 13.65
N THR A 404 -8.07 -7.17 13.63
CA THR A 404 -7.26 -6.58 14.71
C THR A 404 -7.48 -5.07 14.88
N LEU A 405 -8.74 -4.61 14.77
CA LEU A 405 -9.09 -3.20 15.01
C LEU A 405 -9.27 -2.91 16.50
N MET A 406 -9.76 -3.87 17.25
CA MET A 406 -9.91 -3.74 18.70
C MET A 406 -8.56 -3.97 19.42
N ALA A 407 -8.34 -3.20 20.45
CA ALA A 407 -7.23 -3.39 21.38
C ALA A 407 -7.75 -3.25 22.83
N GLY A 408 -7.52 -4.29 23.65
CA GLY A 408 -8.02 -4.30 25.03
C GLY A 408 -9.55 -4.21 25.14
N GLY A 409 -10.29 -4.82 24.21
CA GLY A 409 -11.75 -4.81 24.21
C GLY A 409 -12.39 -3.52 23.74
N SER A 410 -11.63 -2.60 23.09
CA SER A 410 -12.14 -1.29 22.70
C SER A 410 -11.58 -0.81 21.36
N PHE A 411 -12.40 -0.05 20.62
CA PHE A 411 -12.00 0.66 19.40
C PHE A 411 -11.36 2.04 19.67
N HIS A 412 -11.23 2.46 20.93
CA HIS A 412 -10.77 3.81 21.28
C HIS A 412 -9.44 4.16 20.61
N ARG A 413 -8.44 3.28 20.72
CA ARG A 413 -7.11 3.47 20.13
C ARG A 413 -7.16 3.58 18.58
N THR A 414 -7.99 2.77 17.96
CA THR A 414 -8.19 2.77 16.50
C THR A 414 -8.85 4.06 16.04
N ARG A 415 -9.90 4.50 16.73
CA ARG A 415 -10.55 5.79 16.45
C ARG A 415 -9.57 6.95 16.54
N GLN A 416 -8.75 6.98 17.60
CA GLN A 416 -7.73 8.01 17.78
C GLN A 416 -6.70 7.99 16.65
N ARG A 417 -6.13 6.83 16.33
CA ARG A 417 -5.09 6.69 15.28
C ARG A 417 -5.60 6.99 13.88
N MET A 418 -6.88 6.75 13.61
CA MET A 418 -7.50 6.98 12.32
C MET A 418 -8.15 8.38 12.19
N GLY A 419 -8.10 9.21 13.22
CA GLY A 419 -8.71 10.54 13.21
C GLY A 419 -10.24 10.51 13.24
N LEU A 420 -10.83 9.49 13.83
CA LEU A 420 -12.27 9.27 13.91
C LEU A 420 -12.89 9.72 15.23
N SER A 421 -12.09 10.15 16.21
CA SER A 421 -12.57 10.48 17.58
C SER A 421 -13.64 11.57 17.63
N SER A 422 -13.65 12.49 16.67
CA SER A 422 -14.65 13.59 16.58
C SER A 422 -15.82 13.28 15.64
N THR A 423 -15.88 12.09 15.06
CA THR A 423 -16.87 11.74 14.04
C THR A 423 -18.11 11.16 14.73
N GLN A 424 -19.29 11.76 14.52
CA GLN A 424 -20.58 11.27 15.07
C GLN A 424 -21.21 10.14 14.24
N ARG A 425 -20.70 9.87 13.04
CA ARG A 425 -21.23 8.88 12.09
C ARG A 425 -20.66 7.47 12.30
N LEU A 426 -20.15 7.15 13.51
CA LEU A 426 -19.45 5.89 13.77
C LEU A 426 -20.43 4.81 14.25
N GLU A 427 -20.19 3.60 13.74
CA GLU A 427 -20.77 2.35 14.24
C GLU A 427 -19.65 1.33 14.47
N ASP A 428 -19.74 0.59 15.55
CA ASP A 428 -18.80 -0.49 15.86
C ASP A 428 -19.50 -1.82 15.67
N PHE A 429 -18.80 -2.76 15.06
CA PHE A 429 -19.27 -4.11 14.87
C PHE A 429 -18.15 -5.11 15.18
N ILE A 430 -18.49 -6.16 15.93
CA ILE A 430 -17.58 -7.24 16.30
C ILE A 430 -18.17 -8.52 15.72
N ALA A 431 -17.37 -9.23 14.94
CA ALA A 431 -17.70 -10.56 14.45
C ALA A 431 -16.61 -11.54 14.93
N GLU A 432 -17.00 -12.50 15.74
CA GLU A 432 -16.08 -13.47 16.31
C GLU A 432 -15.61 -14.46 15.24
N SER A 433 -14.40 -15.00 15.41
CA SER A 433 -13.87 -16.02 14.51
C SER A 433 -14.71 -17.31 14.62
N PRO A 434 -15.03 -17.96 13.49
CA PRO A 434 -15.75 -19.24 13.50
C PRO A 434 -14.91 -20.40 14.03
N PHE A 435 -13.62 -20.18 14.28
CA PHE A 435 -12.73 -21.21 14.75
C PHE A 435 -12.76 -21.33 16.27
N ASN A 436 -12.98 -22.54 16.79
CA ASN A 436 -12.85 -22.83 18.21
C ASN A 436 -11.35 -23.00 18.58
N TYR A 437 -10.69 -21.89 18.88
CA TYR A 437 -9.26 -21.90 19.23
C TYR A 437 -9.00 -22.66 20.54
N ARG A 438 -9.97 -22.80 21.45
CA ARG A 438 -9.77 -23.54 22.69
C ARG A 438 -9.61 -25.05 22.45
N GLU A 439 -10.31 -25.57 21.46
CA GLU A 439 -10.26 -27.00 21.11
C GLU A 439 -9.25 -27.30 20.01
N ASN A 440 -9.08 -26.37 19.06
CA ASN A 440 -8.31 -26.61 17.84
C ASN A 440 -6.93 -25.94 17.82
N CYS A 441 -6.52 -25.27 18.92
CA CYS A 441 -5.24 -24.57 18.97
C CYS A 441 -4.48 -24.96 20.25
N ILE A 442 -3.23 -25.35 20.10
CA ILE A 442 -2.29 -25.58 21.22
C ILE A 442 -1.21 -24.49 21.12
N LEU A 443 -1.08 -23.69 22.17
CA LEU A 443 0.05 -22.78 22.31
C LEU A 443 1.21 -23.50 23.00
N TYR A 444 2.28 -23.77 22.26
CA TYR A 444 3.51 -24.34 22.80
C TYR A 444 4.56 -23.24 22.99
N ILE A 445 5.05 -23.09 24.21
CA ILE A 445 6.14 -22.17 24.58
C ILE A 445 7.27 -23.00 25.18
N PRO A 446 8.41 -23.17 24.50
CA PRO A 446 9.53 -23.92 25.06
C PRO A 446 10.11 -23.18 26.26
N GLY A 447 10.09 -23.84 27.44
CA GLY A 447 10.63 -23.27 28.68
C GLY A 447 12.12 -23.55 28.90
N ASP A 448 12.69 -24.43 28.09
CA ASP A 448 14.05 -24.94 28.18
C ASP A 448 15.04 -24.29 27.21
N LEU A 449 14.64 -23.25 26.53
CA LEU A 449 15.55 -22.50 25.66
C LEU A 449 16.58 -21.75 26.49
N PRO A 450 17.89 -21.99 26.26
CA PRO A 450 18.93 -21.25 26.94
C PRO A 450 18.87 -19.76 26.63
N LYS A 451 19.19 -18.90 27.60
CA LYS A 451 19.34 -17.47 27.38
C LYS A 451 20.60 -17.22 26.55
N THR A 452 20.44 -17.08 25.26
CA THR A 452 21.53 -16.78 24.32
C THR A 452 21.50 -15.30 23.90
N PRO A 453 22.63 -14.69 23.55
CA PRO A 453 22.64 -13.36 22.96
C PRO A 453 21.85 -13.34 21.64
N MET A 454 21.04 -12.29 21.42
CA MET A 454 20.28 -12.12 20.17
C MET A 454 21.22 -12.10 18.95
N GLY A 455 20.85 -12.84 17.89
CA GLY A 455 21.65 -12.92 16.66
C GLY A 455 22.87 -13.85 16.77
N SER A 456 23.06 -14.57 17.88
CA SER A 456 24.20 -15.46 18.02
C SER A 456 23.99 -16.78 17.26
N GLU A 457 25.08 -17.41 16.86
CA GLU A 457 25.06 -18.75 16.25
C GLU A 457 24.43 -19.81 17.19
N MET A 458 24.62 -19.63 18.50
CA MET A 458 24.03 -20.49 19.52
C MET A 458 22.49 -20.35 19.54
N GLU A 459 21.96 -19.13 19.41
CA GLU A 459 20.52 -18.88 19.28
C GLU A 459 19.96 -19.60 18.07
N ALA A 460 20.60 -19.41 16.90
CA ALA A 460 20.18 -20.06 15.66
C ALA A 460 20.17 -21.58 15.79
N LYS A 461 21.17 -22.18 16.45
CA LYS A 461 21.25 -23.60 16.69
C LYS A 461 20.13 -24.11 17.60
N CYS A 462 19.88 -23.43 18.73
CA CYS A 462 18.82 -23.81 19.66
C CYS A 462 17.43 -23.73 19.01
N LEU A 463 17.18 -22.64 18.23
CA LEU A 463 15.94 -22.51 17.49
C LEU A 463 15.80 -23.59 16.41
N ALA A 464 16.86 -23.90 15.67
CA ALA A 464 16.86 -24.97 14.68
C ALA A 464 16.49 -26.34 15.27
N GLU A 465 17.01 -26.66 16.45
CA GLU A 465 16.67 -27.90 17.15
C GLU A 465 15.18 -27.96 17.53
N GLN A 466 14.61 -26.87 18.06
CA GLN A 466 13.19 -26.81 18.39
C GLN A 466 12.31 -26.88 17.14
N ILE A 467 12.70 -26.17 16.07
CA ILE A 467 11.98 -26.19 14.78
C ILE A 467 11.98 -27.62 14.21
N CYS A 468 13.10 -28.32 14.21
CA CYS A 468 13.16 -29.72 13.76
C CYS A 468 12.16 -30.59 14.53
N ARG A 469 12.14 -30.52 15.87
CA ARG A 469 11.19 -31.29 16.71
C ARG A 469 9.73 -30.97 16.36
N LEU A 470 9.39 -29.68 16.15
CA LEU A 470 8.03 -29.27 15.81
C LEU A 470 7.63 -29.73 14.39
N VAL A 471 8.54 -29.63 13.43
CA VAL A 471 8.29 -30.09 12.06
C VAL A 471 8.08 -31.60 12.01
N ASP A 472 8.86 -32.37 12.76
CA ASP A 472 8.67 -33.82 12.88
C ASP A 472 7.32 -34.15 13.52
N ALA A 473 6.95 -33.46 14.61
CA ALA A 473 5.67 -33.63 15.29
C ALA A 473 4.46 -33.26 14.42
N THR A 474 4.61 -32.31 13.48
CA THR A 474 3.55 -31.89 12.57
C THR A 474 3.62 -32.56 11.20
N HIS A 475 4.48 -33.56 11.04
CA HIS A 475 4.71 -34.27 9.76
C HIS A 475 4.97 -33.29 8.58
N GLY A 476 5.77 -32.24 8.80
CA GLY A 476 6.12 -31.26 7.80
C GLY A 476 5.11 -30.12 7.58
N HIS A 477 3.93 -30.17 8.20
CA HIS A 477 2.90 -29.12 8.07
C HIS A 477 3.22 -27.93 9.00
N THR A 478 4.34 -27.26 8.73
CA THR A 478 4.86 -26.20 9.60
C THR A 478 5.19 -24.94 8.79
N LEU A 479 4.72 -23.79 9.24
CA LEU A 479 5.14 -22.47 8.78
C LEU A 479 5.94 -21.80 9.90
N VAL A 480 7.19 -21.43 9.62
CA VAL A 480 8.06 -20.74 10.57
C VAL A 480 8.15 -19.26 10.19
N LEU A 481 7.79 -18.38 11.13
CA LEU A 481 7.88 -16.93 10.95
C LEU A 481 9.04 -16.37 11.76
N PHE A 482 9.87 -15.57 11.13
CA PHE A 482 11.03 -14.92 11.73
C PHE A 482 10.84 -13.42 11.86
N THR A 483 11.44 -12.81 12.87
CA THR A 483 11.47 -11.35 13.06
C THR A 483 12.58 -10.66 12.26
N SER A 484 13.57 -11.43 11.77
CA SER A 484 14.64 -10.91 10.92
C SER A 484 15.09 -11.92 9.85
N TYR A 485 15.50 -11.40 8.70
CA TYR A 485 16.05 -12.23 7.60
C TYR A 485 17.39 -12.85 7.96
N SER A 486 18.20 -12.17 8.78
CA SER A 486 19.48 -12.67 9.25
C SER A 486 19.31 -13.95 10.09
N LEU A 487 18.39 -13.91 11.07
CA LEU A 487 18.07 -15.08 11.89
C LEU A 487 17.45 -16.20 11.05
N MET A 488 16.55 -15.86 10.11
CA MET A 488 15.96 -16.83 9.18
C MET A 488 17.04 -17.57 8.39
N GLY A 489 17.99 -16.85 7.79
CA GLY A 489 19.09 -17.45 7.03
C GLY A 489 20.01 -18.29 7.89
N ALA A 490 20.34 -17.83 9.10
CA ALA A 490 21.17 -18.58 10.06
C ALA A 490 20.49 -19.90 10.47
N VAL A 491 19.21 -19.86 10.82
CA VAL A 491 18.43 -21.05 11.19
C VAL A 491 18.24 -21.98 9.99
N TYR A 492 17.91 -21.45 8.81
CA TYR A 492 17.77 -22.24 7.58
C TYR A 492 19.04 -23.06 7.28
N ASN A 493 20.22 -22.46 7.40
CA ASN A 493 21.49 -23.15 7.19
C ASN A 493 21.74 -24.28 8.22
N GLN A 494 21.22 -24.15 9.44
CA GLN A 494 21.30 -25.19 10.47
C GLN A 494 20.29 -26.33 10.24
N VAL A 495 19.14 -26.04 9.65
CA VAL A 495 18.04 -26.99 9.41
C VAL A 495 18.23 -27.72 8.07
N LYS A 496 18.81 -27.05 7.08
CA LYS A 496 19.07 -27.60 5.75
C LYS A 496 19.94 -28.86 5.83
N GLY A 497 19.42 -29.99 5.32
CA GLY A 497 20.07 -31.28 5.36
C GLY A 497 19.79 -32.13 6.63
N ARG A 498 19.04 -31.59 7.60
CA ARG A 498 18.55 -32.35 8.77
C ARG A 498 17.11 -32.80 8.63
N MET A 499 16.36 -32.16 7.73
CA MET A 499 14.92 -32.42 7.53
C MET A 499 14.69 -33.45 6.44
N VAL A 500 13.74 -34.32 6.68
CA VAL A 500 13.21 -35.27 5.70
C VAL A 500 12.18 -34.55 4.79
N PHE A 501 11.54 -33.50 5.28
CA PHE A 501 10.52 -32.73 4.57
C PHE A 501 11.16 -31.65 3.69
N PRO A 502 10.55 -31.34 2.51
CA PRO A 502 11.05 -30.27 1.65
C PRO A 502 10.94 -28.91 2.33
N LEU A 503 12.02 -28.12 2.27
CA LEU A 503 12.07 -26.77 2.80
C LEU A 503 11.82 -25.75 1.68
N MET A 504 10.92 -24.82 1.91
CA MET A 504 10.66 -23.71 1.03
C MET A 504 10.99 -22.40 1.74
N GLU A 505 11.90 -21.62 1.15
CA GLU A 505 12.28 -20.30 1.63
C GLU A 505 11.53 -19.24 0.85
N VAL A 506 10.81 -18.35 1.57
CA VAL A 506 10.01 -17.27 0.96
C VAL A 506 10.58 -15.94 1.46
N TRP A 507 11.08 -15.11 0.52
CA TRP A 507 11.70 -13.80 0.76
C TRP A 507 10.74 -12.62 0.56
#